data_54abe3087ff46685a7a423247cf5c10d
#
_entry.id   54abe3087ff46685a7a423247cf5c10d
#
_cell.length_a   1.000
_cell.length_b   1.000
_cell.length_c   1.000
_cell.angle_alpha   90.00
_cell.angle_beta   90.00
_cell.angle_gamma   90.00
#
_symmetry.space_group_name_H-M   'P 1'
#
loop_
_entity.id
_entity.type
_entity.pdbx_description
1 polymer ?
#
loop_
_entity_poly.entity_id
_entity_poly.type
_entity_poly.pdbx_seq_one_letter_code
_entity_poly.pdbx_strand_id
1 'polypeptide(L)'
;MKYLENKIELIEQKIEERRRLIEEQKKSKIKHGNVVFEPLPYSFTSLKAFIDPTTMNVHYTKHYKGYVDKLNLATKGKRYENMSLEEIVSSVKETEKPIRDNAGGAYNHSLFWNMMTPNPPRIPMKLDSRINSNFGSLKEFKKKFDDAAKSVFGSGWVWLILKENGKLKIVTTQNQDNPMMSFVKDGGKPLLGLDVWEHAYYLKYQNRRDEYIKNFWRVVDWDYVNDRL
;
A
#
# COMPACT_ATOMS: atom_id res chain seq x y z
N MET A 1 17.78 -35.96 5.37
CA MET A 1 17.39 -35.14 6.54
C MET A 1 18.35 -33.95 6.72
N LYS A 2 19.62 -34.15 7.03
CA LYS A 2 20.62 -33.08 7.28
C LYS A 2 20.70 -31.95 6.21
N TYR A 3 20.50 -32.25 4.93
CA TYR A 3 20.49 -31.25 3.83
C TYR A 3 19.25 -30.33 3.88
N LEU A 4 18.09 -30.87 4.23
CA LEU A 4 16.85 -30.10 4.38
C LEU A 4 16.88 -29.22 5.65
N GLU A 5 17.43 -29.75 6.73
CA GLU A 5 17.63 -29.01 7.98
C GLU A 5 18.54 -27.79 7.78
N ASN A 6 19.70 -27.97 7.13
CA ASN A 6 20.62 -26.86 6.79
C ASN A 6 19.97 -25.81 5.88
N LYS A 7 19.05 -26.21 4.98
CA LYS A 7 18.35 -25.30 4.07
C LYS A 7 17.27 -24.51 4.80
N ILE A 8 16.58 -25.12 5.75
CA ILE A 8 15.60 -24.45 6.62
C ILE A 8 16.31 -23.42 7.50
N GLU A 9 17.40 -23.79 8.15
CA GLU A 9 18.20 -22.91 9.01
C GLU A 9 18.73 -21.69 8.22
N LEU A 10 19.20 -21.89 6.99
CA LEU A 10 19.65 -20.77 6.14
C LEU A 10 18.50 -19.85 5.72
N ILE A 11 17.29 -20.38 5.53
CA ILE A 11 16.10 -19.57 5.24
C ILE A 11 15.68 -18.77 6.44
N GLU A 12 15.67 -19.38 7.62
CA GLU A 12 15.35 -18.71 8.89
C GLU A 12 16.33 -17.59 9.21
N GLN A 13 17.64 -17.81 9.02
CA GLN A 13 18.67 -16.78 9.17
C GLN A 13 18.44 -15.59 8.21
N LYS A 14 18.10 -15.85 6.95
CA LYS A 14 17.81 -14.77 5.97
C LYS A 14 16.53 -14.01 6.31
N ILE A 15 15.52 -14.68 6.85
CA ILE A 15 14.28 -14.04 7.31
C ILE A 15 14.58 -13.12 8.50
N GLU A 16 15.36 -13.58 9.46
CA GLU A 16 15.70 -12.81 10.64
C GLU A 16 16.60 -11.61 10.32
N GLU A 17 17.58 -11.80 9.44
CA GLU A 17 18.41 -10.69 8.92
C GLU A 17 17.56 -9.63 8.20
N ARG A 18 16.60 -10.06 7.37
CA ARG A 18 15.67 -9.15 6.70
C ARG A 18 14.78 -8.40 7.70
N ARG A 19 14.29 -9.09 8.75
CA ARG A 19 13.52 -8.47 9.85
C ARG A 19 14.36 -7.42 10.58
N ARG A 20 15.60 -7.74 10.90
CA ARG A 20 16.53 -6.82 11.57
C ARG A 20 16.81 -5.59 10.72
N LEU A 21 17.07 -5.76 9.42
CA LEU A 21 17.28 -4.65 8.48
C LEU A 21 16.04 -3.75 8.36
N ILE A 22 14.83 -4.34 8.33
CA ILE A 22 13.57 -3.60 8.32
C ILE A 22 13.41 -2.81 9.62
N GLU A 23 13.72 -3.40 10.77
CA GLU A 23 13.65 -2.75 12.08
C GLU A 23 14.68 -1.62 12.24
N GLU A 24 15.90 -1.83 11.75
CA GLU A 24 16.95 -0.80 11.71
C GLU A 24 16.58 0.35 10.78
N GLN A 25 15.99 0.05 9.61
CA GLN A 25 15.44 1.06 8.70
C GLN A 25 14.29 1.84 9.34
N LYS A 26 13.37 1.17 10.06
CA LYS A 26 12.31 1.82 10.82
C LYS A 26 12.88 2.76 11.90
N LYS A 27 13.91 2.34 12.63
CA LYS A 27 14.58 3.17 13.66
C LYS A 27 15.36 4.34 13.05
N SER A 28 15.97 4.17 11.86
CA SER A 28 16.65 5.27 11.17
C SER A 28 15.68 6.31 10.62
N LYS A 29 14.45 5.92 10.26
CA LYS A 29 13.38 6.82 9.79
C LYS A 29 12.91 7.82 10.86
N ILE A 30 13.09 7.51 12.15
CA ILE A 30 12.68 8.37 13.27
C ILE A 30 13.68 9.53 13.53
N LYS A 31 14.86 9.50 12.91
CA LYS A 31 15.97 10.38 13.34
C LYS A 31 16.03 11.78 12.73
N HIS A 32 15.23 12.16 11.73
CA HIS A 32 15.45 13.46 11.05
C HIS A 32 14.20 14.17 10.53
N GLY A 33 13.13 14.32 11.27
CA GLY A 33 12.09 15.34 10.97
C GLY A 33 11.49 15.38 9.54
N ASN A 34 11.89 14.48 8.63
CA ASN A 34 11.42 14.41 7.26
C ASN A 34 10.98 13.00 6.90
N VAL A 35 9.84 12.92 6.21
CA VAL A 35 9.37 11.69 5.58
C VAL A 35 10.34 11.29 4.46
N VAL A 36 10.80 10.03 4.49
CA VAL A 36 11.78 9.52 3.53
C VAL A 36 11.10 9.09 2.24
N PHE A 37 11.67 9.46 1.10
CA PHE A 37 11.30 8.89 -0.19
C PHE A 37 11.90 7.49 -0.30
N GLU A 38 11.06 6.46 -0.12
CA GLU A 38 11.51 5.06 -0.05
C GLU A 38 11.84 4.50 -1.44
N PRO A 39 12.90 3.67 -1.58
CA PRO A 39 13.23 3.04 -2.84
C PRO A 39 12.17 2.02 -3.24
N LEU A 40 11.97 1.82 -4.56
CA LEU A 40 11.15 0.72 -5.08
C LEU A 40 11.79 -0.63 -4.74
N PRO A 41 11.01 -1.64 -4.33
CA PRO A 41 11.52 -2.98 -4.06
C PRO A 41 11.83 -3.79 -5.34
N TYR A 42 11.57 -3.25 -6.52
CA TYR A 42 11.77 -3.87 -7.84
C TYR A 42 12.08 -2.80 -8.90
N SER A 43 12.53 -3.22 -10.09
CA SER A 43 12.80 -2.31 -11.21
C SER A 43 11.50 -1.78 -11.86
N PHE A 44 11.58 -0.66 -12.56
CA PHE A 44 10.44 -0.08 -13.29
C PHE A 44 9.80 -1.02 -14.32
N THR A 45 10.54 -2.02 -14.81
CA THR A 45 10.08 -2.98 -15.80
C THR A 45 9.50 -4.25 -15.19
N SER A 46 9.68 -4.46 -13.89
CA SER A 46 9.34 -5.74 -13.23
C SER A 46 7.84 -6.05 -13.25
N LEU A 47 7.00 -5.01 -13.18
CA LEU A 47 5.54 -5.16 -13.18
C LEU A 47 4.89 -4.90 -14.54
N LYS A 48 5.64 -5.02 -15.65
CA LYS A 48 5.16 -4.67 -17.01
C LYS A 48 3.88 -5.40 -17.44
N ALA A 49 3.57 -6.55 -16.84
CA ALA A 49 2.32 -7.26 -17.08
C ALA A 49 1.11 -6.48 -16.54
N PHE A 50 1.29 -5.69 -15.48
CA PHE A 50 0.28 -4.89 -14.82
C PHE A 50 0.42 -3.38 -15.13
N ILE A 51 1.56 -2.77 -14.85
CA ILE A 51 1.85 -1.35 -15.11
C ILE A 51 3.00 -1.27 -16.13
N ASP A 52 2.84 -0.45 -17.18
CA ASP A 52 3.93 -0.22 -18.14
C ASP A 52 5.08 0.57 -17.49
N PRO A 53 6.31 0.44 -18.02
CA PRO A 53 7.50 1.08 -17.44
C PRO A 53 7.43 2.62 -17.40
N THR A 54 6.75 3.23 -18.38
CA THR A 54 6.60 4.70 -18.44
C THR A 54 5.69 5.19 -17.34
N THR A 55 4.52 4.54 -17.17
CA THR A 55 3.61 4.79 -16.04
C THR A 55 4.34 4.59 -14.72
N MET A 56 5.04 3.46 -14.54
CA MET A 56 5.78 3.18 -13.31
C MET A 56 6.80 4.27 -12.98
N ASN A 57 7.58 4.69 -13.96
CA ASN A 57 8.58 5.75 -13.77
C ASN A 57 7.93 7.08 -13.37
N VAL A 58 6.93 7.55 -14.10
CA VAL A 58 6.25 8.83 -13.81
C VAL A 58 5.50 8.75 -12.47
N HIS A 59 4.78 7.68 -12.23
CA HIS A 59 4.00 7.47 -11.00
C HIS A 59 4.91 7.50 -9.75
N TYR A 60 6.06 6.84 -9.82
CA TYR A 60 7.02 6.80 -8.72
C TYR A 60 7.85 8.11 -8.61
N THR A 61 8.50 8.55 -9.70
CA THR A 61 9.48 9.66 -9.62
C THR A 61 8.84 11.05 -9.64
N LYS A 62 7.57 11.19 -10.06
CA LYS A 62 6.86 12.47 -10.14
C LYS A 62 5.72 12.55 -9.12
N HIS A 63 4.76 11.59 -9.14
CA HIS A 63 3.62 11.63 -8.23
C HIS A 63 4.05 11.30 -6.80
N TYR A 64 4.57 10.11 -6.52
CA TYR A 64 4.97 9.70 -5.18
C TYR A 64 6.05 10.62 -4.60
N LYS A 65 7.13 10.86 -5.35
CA LYS A 65 8.18 11.80 -4.92
C LYS A 65 7.61 13.19 -4.64
N GLY A 66 6.73 13.68 -5.48
CA GLY A 66 6.09 14.99 -5.32
C GLY A 66 5.25 15.10 -4.05
N TYR A 67 4.55 14.03 -3.64
CA TYR A 67 3.84 14.00 -2.36
C TYR A 67 4.80 14.06 -1.17
N VAL A 68 5.88 13.28 -1.20
CA VAL A 68 6.90 13.29 -0.14
C VAL A 68 7.56 14.67 0.00
N ASP A 69 7.99 15.27 -1.11
CA ASP A 69 8.65 16.57 -1.12
C ASP A 69 7.71 17.66 -0.58
N LYS A 70 6.46 17.70 -1.05
CA LYS A 70 5.46 18.69 -0.61
C LYS A 70 5.04 18.48 0.83
N LEU A 71 4.94 17.22 1.31
CA LEU A 71 4.66 16.94 2.71
C LEU A 71 5.76 17.50 3.60
N ASN A 72 7.02 17.23 3.29
CA ASN A 72 8.16 17.72 4.07
C ASN A 72 8.19 19.27 4.14
N LEU A 73 7.82 19.94 3.06
CA LEU A 73 7.67 21.40 3.08
C LEU A 73 6.48 21.84 3.94
N ALA A 74 5.34 21.15 3.85
CA ALA A 74 4.11 21.52 4.54
C ALA A 74 4.17 21.27 6.04
N THR A 75 4.99 20.34 6.52
CA THR A 75 5.14 19.98 7.94
C THR A 75 6.21 20.79 8.67
N LYS A 76 7.12 21.45 7.93
CA LYS A 76 8.21 22.24 8.50
C LYS A 76 7.70 23.32 9.47
N GLY A 77 8.27 23.36 10.68
CA GLY A 77 7.87 24.28 11.74
C GLY A 77 6.48 24.00 12.35
N LYS A 78 5.85 22.88 12.03
CA LYS A 78 4.54 22.50 12.57
C LYS A 78 4.64 21.28 13.49
N ARG A 79 3.56 20.98 14.21
CA ARG A 79 3.47 19.81 15.10
C ARG A 79 3.83 18.47 14.45
N TYR A 80 3.79 18.41 13.13
CA TYR A 80 4.04 17.21 12.32
C TYR A 80 5.52 16.98 11.99
N GLU A 81 6.40 17.96 12.20
CA GLU A 81 7.78 17.95 11.69
C GLU A 81 8.62 16.75 12.14
N ASN A 82 8.36 16.25 13.36
CA ASN A 82 9.09 15.11 13.91
C ASN A 82 8.24 13.83 14.02
N MET A 83 7.08 13.81 13.38
CA MET A 83 6.20 12.64 13.35
C MET A 83 6.56 11.71 12.21
N SER A 84 6.37 10.41 12.42
CA SER A 84 6.39 9.42 11.34
C SER A 84 5.25 9.67 10.36
N LEU A 85 5.38 9.18 9.13
CA LEU A 85 4.33 9.32 8.12
C LEU A 85 3.00 8.71 8.58
N GLU A 86 3.05 7.60 9.31
CA GLU A 86 1.87 6.92 9.87
C GLU A 86 1.18 7.77 10.95
N GLU A 87 1.96 8.41 11.85
CA GLU A 87 1.43 9.34 12.85
C GLU A 87 0.81 10.58 12.20
N ILE A 88 1.44 11.13 11.16
CA ILE A 88 0.89 12.27 10.41
C ILE A 88 -0.47 11.89 9.80
N VAL A 89 -0.54 10.76 9.07
CA VAL A 89 -1.78 10.30 8.42
C VAL A 89 -2.89 10.08 9.44
N SER A 90 -2.57 9.47 10.60
CA SER A 90 -3.57 9.17 11.63
C SER A 90 -4.06 10.41 12.39
N SER A 91 -3.25 11.49 12.45
CA SER A 91 -3.54 12.68 13.27
C SER A 91 -3.90 13.94 12.47
N VAL A 92 -3.74 13.92 11.14
CA VAL A 92 -4.09 15.06 10.28
C VAL A 92 -5.58 15.34 10.32
N LYS A 93 -5.97 16.63 10.36
CA LYS A 93 -7.36 17.06 10.32
C LYS A 93 -7.85 17.21 8.87
N GLU A 94 -9.14 17.03 8.68
CA GLU A 94 -9.79 17.17 7.36
C GLU A 94 -9.52 18.54 6.72
N THR A 95 -9.47 19.59 7.53
CA THR A 95 -9.27 20.98 7.09
C THR A 95 -7.82 21.33 6.75
N GLU A 96 -6.84 20.51 7.14
CA GLU A 96 -5.41 20.74 6.90
C GLU A 96 -4.99 20.21 5.52
N LYS A 97 -5.70 20.64 4.46
CA LYS A 97 -5.57 20.12 3.09
C LYS A 97 -4.14 19.90 2.59
N PRO A 98 -3.19 20.84 2.70
CA PRO A 98 -1.83 20.62 2.20
C PRO A 98 -1.11 19.46 2.87
N ILE A 99 -1.37 19.21 4.17
CA ILE A 99 -0.78 18.09 4.90
C ILE A 99 -1.58 16.82 4.61
N ARG A 100 -2.91 16.88 4.67
CA ARG A 100 -3.83 15.77 4.36
C ARG A 100 -3.53 15.13 3.02
N ASP A 101 -3.55 15.94 1.95
CA ASP A 101 -3.40 15.45 0.59
C ASP A 101 -1.99 14.86 0.34
N ASN A 102 -0.95 15.50 0.89
CA ASN A 102 0.41 15.04 0.67
C ASN A 102 0.80 13.89 1.62
N ALA A 103 0.31 13.86 2.86
CA ALA A 103 0.53 12.72 3.77
C ALA A 103 -0.19 11.47 3.25
N GLY A 104 -1.45 11.62 2.84
CA GLY A 104 -2.19 10.54 2.21
C GLY A 104 -1.49 10.05 0.95
N GLY A 105 -1.11 10.97 0.05
CA GLY A 105 -0.39 10.62 -1.18
C GLY A 105 0.93 9.90 -0.90
N ALA A 106 1.74 10.38 0.03
CA ALA A 106 3.00 9.74 0.41
C ALA A 106 2.77 8.34 1.00
N TYR A 107 1.83 8.20 1.93
CA TYR A 107 1.55 6.92 2.59
C TYR A 107 0.92 5.90 1.64
N ASN A 108 -0.10 6.30 0.88
CA ASN A 108 -0.80 5.43 -0.05
C ASN A 108 0.16 4.82 -1.08
N HIS A 109 1.04 5.65 -1.64
CA HIS A 109 2.00 5.19 -2.65
C HIS A 109 3.12 4.34 -2.05
N SER A 110 3.69 4.72 -0.88
CA SER A 110 4.66 3.86 -0.18
C SER A 110 4.09 2.46 0.07
N LEU A 111 2.84 2.40 0.53
CA LEU A 111 2.14 1.15 0.77
C LEU A 111 1.89 0.38 -0.54
N PHE A 112 1.46 1.07 -1.60
CA PHE A 112 1.15 0.49 -2.91
C PHE A 112 2.35 -0.21 -3.54
N TRP A 113 3.53 0.40 -3.48
CA TRP A 113 4.75 -0.22 -4.01
C TRP A 113 5.11 -1.52 -3.30
N ASN A 114 4.97 -1.57 -1.98
CA ASN A 114 5.28 -2.74 -1.17
C ASN A 114 4.22 -3.85 -1.26
N MET A 115 2.98 -3.53 -1.67
CA MET A 115 1.90 -4.51 -1.87
C MET A 115 2.03 -5.30 -3.18
N MET A 116 2.98 -4.95 -4.04
CA MET A 116 3.15 -5.57 -5.35
C MET A 116 4.50 -6.26 -5.49
N THR A 117 4.52 -7.34 -6.25
CA THR A 117 5.72 -8.10 -6.56
C THR A 117 5.63 -8.68 -7.97
N PRO A 118 6.77 -8.80 -8.70
CA PRO A 118 6.80 -9.52 -9.97
C PRO A 118 6.58 -11.03 -9.83
N ASN A 119 6.77 -11.57 -8.61
CA ASN A 119 6.66 -12.99 -8.30
C ASN A 119 5.65 -13.19 -7.15
N PRO A 120 4.34 -13.09 -7.41
CA PRO A 120 3.34 -13.16 -6.36
C PRO A 120 3.33 -14.54 -5.69
N PRO A 121 3.44 -14.62 -4.36
CA PRO A 121 3.33 -15.86 -3.62
C PRO A 121 1.88 -16.37 -3.63
N ARG A 122 1.69 -17.62 -3.23
CA ARG A 122 0.35 -18.12 -2.88
C ARG A 122 -0.13 -17.40 -1.62
N ILE A 123 -1.44 -17.19 -1.52
CA ILE A 123 -2.01 -16.58 -0.33
C ILE A 123 -1.70 -17.45 0.91
N PRO A 124 -1.12 -16.88 1.99
CA PRO A 124 -0.87 -17.61 3.23
C PRO A 124 -2.17 -18.07 3.89
N MET A 125 -2.14 -19.26 4.53
CA MET A 125 -3.32 -19.86 5.17
C MET A 125 -3.99 -18.94 6.19
N LYS A 126 -3.23 -18.18 6.96
CA LYS A 126 -3.76 -17.24 7.96
C LYS A 126 -4.63 -16.18 7.29
N LEU A 127 -4.13 -15.55 6.23
CA LEU A 127 -4.85 -14.52 5.48
C LEU A 127 -6.05 -15.13 4.73
N ASP A 128 -5.88 -16.30 4.09
CA ASP A 128 -6.96 -16.98 3.37
C ASP A 128 -8.12 -17.33 4.31
N SER A 129 -7.85 -17.89 5.48
CA SER A 129 -8.86 -18.18 6.50
C SER A 129 -9.61 -16.93 6.96
N ARG A 130 -8.88 -15.81 7.12
CA ARG A 130 -9.49 -14.52 7.49
C ARG A 130 -10.39 -13.98 6.38
N ILE A 131 -9.93 -14.06 5.13
CA ILE A 131 -10.74 -13.66 3.96
C ILE A 131 -11.97 -14.52 3.84
N ASN A 132 -11.83 -15.84 3.95
CA ASN A 132 -12.96 -16.77 3.85
C ASN A 132 -14.00 -16.52 4.96
N SER A 133 -13.59 -16.25 6.19
CA SER A 133 -14.51 -15.96 7.30
C SER A 133 -15.26 -14.63 7.15
N ASN A 134 -14.67 -13.62 6.48
CA ASN A 134 -15.29 -12.29 6.32
C ASN A 134 -16.06 -12.13 5.01
N PHE A 135 -15.67 -12.85 3.95
CA PHE A 135 -16.21 -12.66 2.60
C PHE A 135 -16.79 -13.94 1.97
N GLY A 136 -16.64 -15.09 2.63
CA GLY A 136 -17.10 -16.39 2.16
C GLY A 136 -16.06 -17.16 1.32
N SER A 137 -15.30 -16.49 0.46
CA SER A 137 -14.19 -17.08 -0.30
C SER A 137 -13.24 -16.00 -0.84
N LEU A 138 -12.04 -16.41 -1.24
CA LEU A 138 -11.11 -15.53 -1.94
C LEU A 138 -11.72 -14.99 -3.26
N LYS A 139 -12.52 -15.81 -3.95
CA LYS A 139 -13.22 -15.40 -5.19
C LYS A 139 -14.23 -14.29 -4.91
N GLU A 140 -15.06 -14.45 -3.88
CA GLU A 140 -16.05 -13.44 -3.49
C GLU A 140 -15.38 -12.16 -2.96
N PHE A 141 -14.29 -12.29 -2.21
CA PHE A 141 -13.49 -11.15 -1.79
C PHE A 141 -12.99 -10.35 -3.01
N LYS A 142 -12.32 -11.02 -3.97
CA LYS A 142 -11.82 -10.36 -5.18
C LYS A 142 -12.95 -9.68 -5.96
N LYS A 143 -14.09 -10.36 -6.13
CA LYS A 143 -15.26 -9.77 -6.80
C LYS A 143 -15.74 -8.49 -6.10
N LYS A 144 -15.91 -8.52 -4.76
CA LYS A 144 -16.34 -7.34 -3.98
C LYS A 144 -15.33 -6.21 -4.04
N PHE A 145 -14.04 -6.53 -4.03
CA PHE A 145 -12.97 -5.54 -4.16
C PHE A 145 -12.97 -4.90 -5.57
N ASP A 146 -13.11 -5.69 -6.62
CA ASP A 146 -13.20 -5.22 -8.00
C ASP A 146 -14.44 -4.32 -8.20
N ASP A 147 -15.60 -4.73 -7.66
CA ASP A 147 -16.83 -3.94 -7.74
C ASP A 147 -16.68 -2.60 -6.99
N ALA A 148 -16.04 -2.61 -5.81
CA ALA A 148 -15.72 -1.39 -5.06
C ALA A 148 -14.74 -0.48 -5.83
N ALA A 149 -13.68 -1.05 -6.44
CA ALA A 149 -12.74 -0.30 -7.25
C ALA A 149 -13.39 0.41 -8.46
N LYS A 150 -14.33 -0.27 -9.13
CA LYS A 150 -15.11 0.27 -10.24
C LYS A 150 -16.07 1.38 -9.81
N SER A 151 -16.62 1.27 -8.60
CA SER A 151 -17.60 2.23 -8.08
C SER A 151 -16.98 3.58 -7.68
N VAL A 152 -15.66 3.68 -7.56
CA VAL A 152 -14.97 4.95 -7.27
C VAL A 152 -15.16 5.89 -8.46
N PHE A 153 -15.94 6.96 -8.24
CA PHE A 153 -16.09 8.02 -9.22
C PHE A 153 -14.92 9.00 -9.13
N GLY A 154 -14.26 9.24 -10.27
CA GLY A 154 -13.07 10.10 -10.32
C GLY A 154 -11.84 9.43 -9.71
N SER A 155 -11.05 10.21 -8.99
CA SER A 155 -9.78 9.81 -8.39
C SER A 155 -9.95 9.27 -6.98
N GLY A 156 -9.32 8.16 -6.67
CA GLY A 156 -9.40 7.58 -5.33
C GLY A 156 -8.72 6.23 -5.23
N TRP A 157 -9.04 5.52 -4.16
CA TRP A 157 -8.44 4.24 -3.80
C TRP A 157 -9.52 3.26 -3.33
N VAL A 158 -9.26 1.98 -3.51
CA VAL A 158 -9.99 0.89 -2.85
C VAL A 158 -9.05 0.16 -1.91
N TRP A 159 -9.56 -0.25 -0.75
CA TRP A 159 -8.76 -0.83 0.33
C TRP A 159 -9.42 -2.09 0.90
N LEU A 160 -8.59 -3.10 1.22
CA LEU A 160 -8.89 -4.08 2.25
C LEU A 160 -8.31 -3.56 3.57
N ILE A 161 -9.14 -3.41 4.59
CA ILE A 161 -8.73 -2.90 5.91
C ILE A 161 -8.99 -3.92 7.01
N LEU A 162 -8.18 -3.83 8.07
CA LEU A 162 -8.42 -4.47 9.36
C LEU A 162 -9.05 -3.46 10.30
N LYS A 163 -10.26 -3.76 10.78
CA LYS A 163 -10.98 -2.98 11.78
C LYS A 163 -10.44 -3.28 13.19
N GLU A 164 -10.63 -2.37 14.15
CA GLU A 164 -10.26 -2.57 15.56
C GLU A 164 -10.89 -3.82 16.18
N ASN A 165 -12.11 -4.18 15.78
CA ASN A 165 -12.79 -5.41 16.21
C ASN A 165 -12.27 -6.68 15.52
N GLY A 166 -11.16 -6.57 14.78
CA GLY A 166 -10.52 -7.67 14.07
C GLY A 166 -11.20 -8.10 12.78
N LYS A 167 -12.30 -7.52 12.34
CA LYS A 167 -12.96 -7.86 11.07
C LYS A 167 -12.25 -7.21 9.88
N LEU A 168 -12.25 -7.91 8.75
CA LEU A 168 -11.82 -7.38 7.47
C LEU A 168 -12.99 -6.67 6.78
N LYS A 169 -12.70 -5.51 6.18
CA LYS A 169 -13.69 -4.74 5.40
C LYS A 169 -13.06 -4.19 4.12
N ILE A 170 -13.86 -4.09 3.06
CA ILE A 170 -13.51 -3.34 1.85
C ILE A 170 -14.11 -1.94 1.97
N VAL A 171 -13.29 -0.91 1.75
CA VAL A 171 -13.69 0.50 1.77
C VAL A 171 -13.06 1.25 0.59
N THR A 172 -13.63 2.38 0.23
CA THR A 172 -13.08 3.29 -0.77
C THR A 172 -12.82 4.64 -0.15
N THR A 173 -11.80 5.34 -0.66
CA THR A 173 -11.51 6.73 -0.29
C THR A 173 -11.35 7.59 -1.54
N GLN A 174 -11.72 8.85 -1.43
CA GLN A 174 -11.57 9.82 -2.51
C GLN A 174 -10.17 10.47 -2.47
N ASN A 175 -9.69 10.85 -3.63
CA ASN A 175 -8.40 11.54 -3.77
C ASN A 175 -7.26 10.77 -3.09
N GLN A 176 -6.55 11.40 -2.15
CA GLN A 176 -5.47 10.79 -1.39
C GLN A 176 -5.85 10.47 0.07
N ASP A 177 -7.14 10.50 0.40
CA ASP A 177 -7.57 10.10 1.74
C ASP A 177 -7.21 8.63 2.02
N ASN A 178 -6.84 8.37 3.27
CA ASN A 178 -6.44 7.05 3.74
C ASN A 178 -7.40 6.56 4.84
N PRO A 179 -7.73 5.26 4.90
CA PRO A 179 -8.60 4.70 5.94
C PRO A 179 -8.14 4.92 7.39
N MET A 180 -6.88 5.30 7.63
CA MET A 180 -6.37 5.63 8.96
C MET A 180 -6.69 7.05 9.40
N MET A 181 -7.11 7.94 8.49
CA MET A 181 -7.49 9.31 8.84
C MET A 181 -8.77 9.30 9.66
N SER A 182 -8.76 9.99 10.80
CA SER A 182 -9.85 9.95 11.80
C SER A 182 -11.22 10.39 11.29
N PHE A 183 -11.26 11.23 10.25
CA PHE A 183 -12.49 11.72 9.62
C PHE A 183 -13.00 10.77 8.51
N VAL A 184 -12.24 9.75 8.11
CA VAL A 184 -12.68 8.77 7.12
C VAL A 184 -13.63 7.79 7.79
N LYS A 185 -14.89 7.82 7.34
CA LYS A 185 -15.94 6.93 7.85
C LYS A 185 -15.54 5.47 7.63
N ASP A 186 -15.76 4.63 8.63
CA ASP A 186 -15.42 3.20 8.58
C ASP A 186 -13.92 2.92 8.40
N GLY A 187 -13.05 3.80 8.84
CA GLY A 187 -11.61 3.65 8.78
C GLY A 187 -11.07 2.38 9.45
N GLY A 188 -9.79 2.17 9.30
CA GLY A 188 -9.04 1.04 9.88
C GLY A 188 -7.64 0.92 9.28
N LYS A 189 -6.88 -0.08 9.70
CA LYS A 189 -5.52 -0.32 9.21
C LYS A 189 -5.57 -0.88 7.78
N PRO A 190 -4.99 -0.21 6.76
CA PRO A 190 -4.96 -0.73 5.39
C PRO A 190 -4.02 -1.93 5.29
N LEU A 191 -4.52 -3.02 4.71
CA LEU A 191 -3.76 -4.25 4.42
C LEU A 191 -3.39 -4.35 2.96
N LEU A 192 -4.34 -4.04 2.06
CA LEU A 192 -4.18 -4.03 0.61
C LEU A 192 -4.86 -2.79 0.05
N GLY A 193 -4.28 -2.16 -0.96
CA GLY A 193 -4.86 -1.01 -1.65
C GLY A 193 -4.61 -1.02 -3.14
N LEU A 194 -5.53 -0.46 -3.91
CA LEU A 194 -5.37 -0.24 -5.34
C LEU A 194 -5.65 1.22 -5.67
N ASP A 195 -4.69 1.85 -6.32
CA ASP A 195 -4.82 3.19 -6.89
C ASP A 195 -5.72 3.14 -8.12
N VAL A 196 -6.83 3.87 -8.09
CA VAL A 196 -7.74 4.01 -9.24
C VAL A 196 -7.76 5.43 -9.83
N TRP A 197 -6.77 6.26 -9.47
CA TRP A 197 -6.47 7.47 -10.20
C TRP A 197 -6.07 7.15 -11.65
N GLU A 198 -6.45 7.98 -12.61
CA GLU A 198 -6.12 7.75 -14.02
C GLU A 198 -4.61 7.71 -14.28
N HIS A 199 -3.80 8.46 -13.53
CA HIS A 199 -2.35 8.44 -13.67
C HIS A 199 -1.73 7.04 -13.40
N ALA A 200 -2.42 6.18 -12.67
CA ALA A 200 -1.94 4.84 -12.35
C ALA A 200 -2.08 3.85 -13.51
N TYR A 201 -2.97 4.12 -14.48
CA TYR A 201 -3.31 3.11 -15.49
C TYR A 201 -3.52 3.64 -16.91
N TYR A 202 -3.72 4.95 -17.11
CA TYR A 202 -4.27 5.48 -18.37
C TYR A 202 -3.37 5.24 -19.58
N LEU A 203 -2.04 5.33 -19.44
CA LEU A 203 -1.13 5.10 -20.57
C LEU A 203 -1.25 3.68 -21.15
N LYS A 204 -1.49 2.67 -20.30
CA LYS A 204 -1.61 1.28 -20.74
C LYS A 204 -3.04 0.86 -21.05
N TYR A 205 -4.00 1.32 -20.27
CA TYR A 205 -5.38 0.81 -20.32
C TYR A 205 -6.38 1.82 -20.86
N GLN A 206 -6.05 3.11 -20.96
CA GLN A 206 -6.95 4.21 -21.30
C GLN A 206 -8.22 4.13 -20.42
N ASN A 207 -9.40 4.12 -21.02
CA ASN A 207 -10.68 4.02 -20.31
C ASN A 207 -11.01 2.61 -19.76
N ARG A 208 -10.16 1.61 -20.04
CA ARG A 208 -10.43 0.21 -19.64
C ARG A 208 -9.99 -0.07 -18.19
N ARG A 209 -10.52 0.72 -17.24
CA ARG A 209 -10.24 0.55 -15.80
C ARG A 209 -10.50 -0.88 -15.33
N ASP A 210 -11.50 -1.56 -15.88
CA ASP A 210 -11.83 -2.95 -15.54
C ASP A 210 -10.69 -3.92 -15.81
N GLU A 211 -9.94 -3.73 -16.92
CA GLU A 211 -8.77 -4.56 -17.23
C GLU A 211 -7.62 -4.30 -16.28
N TYR A 212 -7.40 -3.04 -15.91
CA TYR A 212 -6.42 -2.66 -14.89
C TYR A 212 -6.71 -3.34 -13.55
N ILE A 213 -7.95 -3.25 -13.06
CA ILE A 213 -8.39 -3.87 -11.80
C ILE A 213 -8.18 -5.38 -11.84
N LYS A 214 -8.59 -6.06 -12.92
CA LYS A 214 -8.40 -7.51 -13.09
C LYS A 214 -6.92 -7.93 -13.08
N ASN A 215 -6.07 -7.13 -13.72
CA ASN A 215 -4.63 -7.43 -13.81
C ASN A 215 -3.88 -7.18 -12.50
N PHE A 216 -4.42 -6.38 -11.58
CA PHE A 216 -3.83 -6.14 -10.26
C PHE A 216 -3.56 -7.44 -9.48
N TRP A 217 -4.49 -8.38 -9.52
CA TRP A 217 -4.36 -9.66 -8.81
C TRP A 217 -3.17 -10.51 -9.24
N ARG A 218 -2.54 -10.19 -10.36
CA ARG A 218 -1.36 -10.89 -10.89
C ARG A 218 -0.04 -10.42 -10.27
N VAL A 219 -0.08 -9.39 -9.46
CA VAL A 219 1.11 -8.75 -8.87
C VAL A 219 1.00 -8.53 -7.37
N VAL A 220 -0.09 -8.93 -6.73
CA VAL A 220 -0.29 -8.77 -5.28
C VAL A 220 0.72 -9.60 -4.49
N ASP A 221 1.48 -8.96 -3.62
CA ASP A 221 2.34 -9.61 -2.64
C ASP A 221 1.50 -10.04 -1.42
N TRP A 222 1.01 -11.28 -1.48
CA TRP A 222 0.16 -11.83 -0.42
C TRP A 222 0.90 -12.04 0.90
N ASP A 223 2.22 -12.25 0.89
CA ASP A 223 3.03 -12.34 2.11
C ASP A 223 3.07 -10.97 2.79
N TYR A 224 3.32 -9.90 2.04
CA TYR A 224 3.28 -8.55 2.57
C TYR A 224 1.91 -8.19 3.18
N VAL A 225 0.82 -8.56 2.49
CA VAL A 225 -0.55 -8.34 3.00
C VAL A 225 -0.81 -9.13 4.28
N ASN A 226 -0.34 -10.38 4.35
CA ASN A 226 -0.46 -11.23 5.55
C ASN A 226 0.33 -10.69 6.74
N ASP A 227 1.53 -10.14 6.52
CA ASP A 227 2.38 -9.58 7.58
C ASP A 227 1.79 -8.30 8.19
N ARG A 228 0.81 -7.70 7.53
CA ARG A 228 0.07 -6.54 8.02
C ARG A 228 -1.17 -6.90 8.85
N LEU A 229 -1.57 -8.20 8.90
CA LEU A 229 -2.65 -8.67 9.76
C LEU A 229 -2.28 -8.43 11.26
#